data_8e1d416dd7111bbfc41b01e8866b0a2a
#
_entry.id   8e1d416dd7111bbfc41b01e8866b0a2a
#
_cell.length_a   1.000
_cell.length_b   1.000
_cell.length_c   1.000
_cell.angle_alpha   90.00
_cell.angle_beta   90.00
_cell.angle_gamma   90.00
#
_symmetry.space_group_name_H-M   'P 1'
#
loop_
_entity.id
_entity.type
_entity.pdbx_description
1 polymer ?
#
loop_
_entity_poly.entity_id
_entity_poly.type
_entity_poly.pdbx_seq_one_letter_code
_entity_poly.pdbx_strand_id
1 'polypeptide(L)'
;KSFSKNDSIILIRSFLSRIKRLIELKKLYAEKGDIKETINTFKPPIFWKDKEIVQRQMEVWSSQKVFKLLDKVTMLEISFKKNYDLSNNLIFDLLLNTSIRSNS
;
A
#
# COMPACT_ATOMS: atom_id res chain seq x y z
N LYS A 1 19.18 6.77 -8.67
CA LYS A 1 19.20 5.36 -9.03
C LYS A 1 17.90 4.96 -9.72
N SER A 2 18.01 4.32 -10.85
CA SER A 2 16.81 3.89 -11.59
C SER A 2 16.55 2.41 -11.39
N PHE A 3 15.28 2.03 -11.47
CA PHE A 3 14.87 0.64 -11.41
C PHE A 3 14.81 0.06 -12.81
N SER A 4 15.09 -1.24 -12.94
CA SER A 4 14.80 -1.94 -14.19
C SER A 4 13.29 -2.02 -14.39
N LYS A 5 12.84 -2.34 -15.61
CA LYS A 5 11.41 -2.46 -15.89
C LYS A 5 10.76 -3.54 -15.01
N ASN A 6 11.43 -4.67 -14.84
CA ASN A 6 10.91 -5.75 -14.00
C ASN A 6 10.84 -5.35 -12.53
N ASP A 7 11.86 -4.65 -12.03
CA ASP A 7 11.87 -4.17 -10.66
C ASP A 7 10.72 -3.21 -10.40
N SER A 8 10.45 -2.31 -11.34
CA SER A 8 9.36 -1.34 -11.22
C SER A 8 8.00 -2.02 -11.19
N ILE A 9 7.81 -3.05 -12.03
CA ILE A 9 6.56 -3.80 -12.03
C ILE A 9 6.35 -4.52 -10.70
N ILE A 10 7.41 -5.14 -10.18
CA ILE A 10 7.35 -5.83 -8.89
C ILE A 10 6.98 -4.86 -7.77
N LEU A 11 7.59 -3.67 -7.76
CA LEU A 11 7.29 -2.65 -6.76
C LEU A 11 5.84 -2.19 -6.83
N ILE A 12 5.34 -1.92 -8.03
CA ILE A 12 3.95 -1.49 -8.22
C ILE A 12 2.99 -2.57 -7.70
N ARG A 13 3.21 -3.81 -8.07
CA ARG A 13 2.35 -4.93 -7.66
C ARG A 13 2.39 -5.17 -6.16
N SER A 14 3.59 -5.08 -5.57
CA SER A 14 3.76 -5.22 -4.14
C SER A 14 3.00 -4.11 -3.40
N PHE A 15 3.10 -2.88 -3.90
CA PHE A 15 2.42 -1.73 -3.33
C PHE A 15 0.91 -1.90 -3.41
N LEU A 16 0.40 -2.28 -4.58
CA LEU A 16 -1.03 -2.53 -4.77
C LEU A 16 -1.54 -3.61 -3.84
N SER A 17 -0.79 -4.68 -3.68
CA SER A 17 -1.16 -5.76 -2.78
C SER A 17 -1.30 -5.27 -1.34
N ARG A 18 -0.38 -4.44 -0.88
CA ARG A 18 -0.43 -3.88 0.47
C ARG A 18 -1.60 -2.93 0.65
N ILE A 19 -1.90 -2.12 -0.35
CA ILE A 19 -3.04 -1.20 -0.31
C ILE A 19 -4.35 -1.99 -0.23
N LYS A 20 -4.49 -3.01 -1.06
CA LYS A 20 -5.69 -3.85 -1.06
C LYS A 20 -5.87 -4.57 0.28
N ARG A 21 -4.77 -5.06 0.85
CA ARG A 21 -4.80 -5.69 2.17
C ARG A 21 -5.29 -4.69 3.22
N LEU A 22 -4.82 -3.46 3.18
CA LEU A 22 -5.22 -2.44 4.13
C LEU A 22 -6.71 -2.12 4.02
N ILE A 23 -7.24 -2.08 2.80
CA ILE A 23 -8.67 -1.87 2.57
C ILE A 23 -9.48 -3.00 3.19
N GLU A 24 -9.08 -4.25 2.96
CA GLU A 24 -9.76 -5.41 3.53
C GLU A 24 -9.70 -5.42 5.05
N LEU A 25 -8.55 -5.07 5.62
CA LEU A 25 -8.39 -4.99 7.06
C LEU A 25 -9.30 -3.94 7.67
N LYS A 26 -9.44 -2.79 7.02
CA LYS A 26 -10.33 -1.74 7.51
C LYS A 26 -11.80 -2.16 7.48
N LYS A 27 -12.20 -2.91 6.46
CA LYS A 27 -13.54 -3.47 6.38
C LYS A 27 -13.81 -4.45 7.53
N LEU A 28 -12.87 -5.34 7.77
CA LEU A 28 -12.99 -6.32 8.86
C LEU A 28 -12.99 -5.63 10.22
N TYR A 29 -12.17 -4.63 10.39
CA TYR A 29 -12.13 -3.86 11.63
C TYR A 29 -13.47 -3.19 11.91
N ALA A 30 -14.12 -2.67 10.88
CA ALA A 30 -15.43 -2.05 11.02
C ALA A 30 -16.48 -3.06 11.51
N GLU A 31 -16.32 -4.34 11.14
CA GLU A 31 -17.22 -5.40 11.58
C GLU A 31 -16.90 -5.91 12.97
N LYS A 32 -15.61 -6.12 13.26
CA LYS A 32 -15.16 -6.76 14.50
C LYS A 32 -14.99 -5.78 15.66
N GLY A 33 -14.60 -4.55 15.38
CA GLY A 33 -14.39 -3.53 16.38
C GLY A 33 -13.11 -3.65 17.20
N ASP A 34 -12.27 -4.66 16.93
CA ASP A 34 -11.01 -4.88 17.63
C ASP A 34 -9.89 -5.01 16.60
N ILE A 35 -8.95 -4.05 16.64
CA ILE A 35 -7.89 -3.97 15.64
C ILE A 35 -6.91 -5.14 15.74
N LYS A 36 -6.58 -5.55 16.95
CA LYS A 36 -5.66 -6.67 17.15
C LYS A 36 -6.25 -7.99 16.70
N GLU A 37 -7.51 -8.22 17.02
CA GLU A 37 -8.21 -9.42 16.56
C GLU A 37 -8.30 -9.45 15.04
N THR A 38 -8.62 -8.30 14.43
CA THR A 38 -8.69 -8.17 12.98
C THR A 38 -7.38 -8.58 12.33
N ILE A 39 -6.27 -8.06 12.82
CA ILE A 39 -4.94 -8.35 12.27
C ILE A 39 -4.58 -9.82 12.49
N ASN A 40 -4.86 -10.36 13.68
CA ASN A 40 -4.48 -11.72 14.02
C ASN A 40 -5.29 -12.79 13.29
N THR A 41 -6.52 -12.47 12.89
CA THR A 41 -7.39 -13.42 12.20
C THR A 41 -7.45 -13.19 10.70
N PHE A 42 -6.75 -12.20 10.19
CA PHE A 42 -6.76 -11.89 8.75
C PHE A 42 -6.16 -13.04 7.93
N LYS A 43 -6.74 -13.30 6.77
CA LYS A 43 -6.24 -14.34 5.86
C LYS A 43 -6.02 -13.75 4.47
N PRO A 44 -4.85 -14.02 3.85
CA PRO A 44 -3.75 -14.86 4.37
C PRO A 44 -3.09 -14.21 5.59
N PRO A 45 -2.49 -15.01 6.49
CA PRO A 45 -1.94 -14.48 7.74
C PRO A 45 -0.87 -13.42 7.50
N ILE A 46 -0.90 -12.39 8.32
CA ILE A 46 0.11 -11.33 8.28
C ILE A 46 1.34 -11.83 9.04
N PHE A 47 2.53 -11.65 8.42
CA PHE A 47 3.78 -12.02 9.06
C PHE A 47 3.91 -11.29 10.40
N TRP A 48 4.28 -12.02 11.45
CA TRP A 48 4.25 -11.48 12.81
C TRP A 48 5.09 -10.20 12.99
N LYS A 49 6.21 -10.09 12.26
CA LYS A 49 7.05 -8.88 12.30
C LYS A 49 6.36 -7.66 11.69
N ASP A 50 5.40 -7.87 10.80
CA ASP A 50 4.71 -6.80 10.13
C ASP A 50 3.44 -6.34 10.85
N LYS A 51 2.97 -7.09 11.84
CA LYS A 51 1.69 -6.81 12.50
C LYS A 51 1.64 -5.43 13.13
N GLU A 52 2.71 -5.02 13.77
CA GLU A 52 2.76 -3.71 14.42
C GLU A 52 2.73 -2.59 13.39
N ILE A 53 3.48 -2.76 12.29
CA ILE A 53 3.49 -1.79 11.19
C ILE A 53 2.12 -1.68 10.56
N VAL A 54 1.47 -2.82 10.31
CA VAL A 54 0.13 -2.86 9.71
C VAL A 54 -0.89 -2.19 10.63
N GLN A 55 -0.81 -2.45 11.93
CA GLN A 55 -1.70 -1.81 12.89
C GLN A 55 -1.56 -0.29 12.85
N ARG A 56 -0.33 0.20 12.81
CA ARG A 56 -0.07 1.63 12.71
C ARG A 56 -0.62 2.22 11.42
N GLN A 57 -0.47 1.52 10.31
CA GLN A 57 -1.04 1.96 9.04
C GLN A 57 -2.55 2.05 9.10
N MET A 58 -3.21 1.09 9.74
CA MET A 58 -4.65 1.13 9.92
C MET A 58 -5.11 2.32 10.76
N GLU A 59 -4.31 2.70 11.74
CA GLU A 59 -4.63 3.83 12.64
C GLU A 59 -4.38 5.18 11.98
N VAL A 60 -3.30 5.27 11.19
CA VAL A 60 -2.87 6.55 10.58
C VAL A 60 -3.64 6.85 9.30
N TRP A 61 -3.90 5.84 8.48
CA TRP A 61 -4.50 6.04 7.16
C TRP A 61 -6.02 5.90 7.23
N SER A 62 -6.73 6.99 6.91
CA SER A 62 -8.19 6.92 6.77
C SER A 62 -8.54 6.10 5.52
N SER A 63 -9.75 5.55 5.49
CA SER A 63 -10.23 4.80 4.32
C SER A 63 -10.19 5.66 3.06
N GLN A 64 -10.56 6.93 3.19
CA GLN A 64 -10.55 7.86 2.07
C GLN A 64 -9.15 8.06 1.51
N LYS A 65 -8.14 8.19 2.38
CA LYS A 65 -6.75 8.32 1.94
C LYS A 65 -6.25 7.06 1.26
N VAL A 66 -6.64 5.89 1.78
CA VAL A 66 -6.25 4.61 1.19
C VAL A 66 -6.83 4.47 -0.21
N PHE A 67 -8.10 4.83 -0.41
CA PHE A 67 -8.71 4.78 -1.73
C PHE A 67 -8.06 5.76 -2.71
N LYS A 68 -7.71 6.96 -2.25
CA LYS A 68 -6.97 7.91 -3.09
C LYS A 68 -5.61 7.38 -3.49
N LEU A 69 -4.93 6.71 -2.57
CA LEU A 69 -3.64 6.11 -2.86
C LEU A 69 -3.78 4.98 -3.87
N LEU A 70 -4.83 4.16 -3.74
CA LEU A 70 -5.11 3.09 -4.70
C LEU A 70 -5.28 3.66 -6.11
N ASP A 71 -6.05 4.75 -6.24
CA ASP A 71 -6.24 5.40 -7.53
C ASP A 71 -4.92 5.90 -8.12
N LYS A 72 -4.08 6.53 -7.30
CA LYS A 72 -2.78 7.03 -7.75
C LYS A 72 -1.87 5.91 -8.24
N VAL A 73 -1.80 4.81 -7.49
CA VAL A 73 -0.94 3.68 -7.87
C VAL A 73 -1.48 2.99 -9.10
N THR A 74 -2.80 2.87 -9.23
CA THR A 74 -3.43 2.30 -10.42
C THR A 74 -3.12 3.13 -11.66
N MET A 75 -3.23 4.45 -11.55
CA MET A 75 -2.89 5.36 -12.65
C MET A 75 -1.41 5.28 -13.00
N LEU A 76 -0.56 5.11 -11.98
CA LEU A 76 0.87 4.94 -12.18
C LEU A 76 1.16 3.67 -12.97
N GLU A 77 0.47 2.58 -12.66
CA GLU A 77 0.62 1.32 -13.40
C GLU A 77 0.28 1.50 -14.89
N ILE A 78 -0.82 2.20 -15.16
CA ILE A 78 -1.24 2.48 -16.54
C ILE A 78 -0.18 3.33 -17.25
N SER A 79 0.28 4.37 -16.59
CA SER A 79 1.30 5.28 -17.13
C SER A 79 2.61 4.54 -17.39
N PHE A 80 2.98 3.63 -16.50
CA PHE A 80 4.20 2.84 -16.64
C PHE A 80 4.18 1.98 -17.90
N LYS A 81 3.02 1.41 -18.23
CA LYS A 81 2.88 0.60 -19.44
C LYS A 81 3.04 1.42 -20.71
N LYS A 82 2.75 2.71 -20.65
CA LYS A 82 2.84 3.60 -21.81
C LYS A 82 4.19 4.30 -21.93
N ASN A 83 4.78 4.68 -20.79
CA ASN A 83 6.02 5.46 -20.78
C ASN A 83 6.84 5.08 -19.55
N TYR A 84 7.77 4.14 -19.75
CA TYR A 84 8.56 3.58 -18.66
C TYR A 84 9.39 4.63 -17.92
N ASP A 85 10.08 5.52 -18.67
CA ASP A 85 10.97 6.48 -18.06
C ASP A 85 10.25 7.46 -17.14
N LEU A 86 9.13 7.99 -17.61
CA LEU A 86 8.31 8.88 -16.81
C LEU A 86 7.77 8.18 -15.56
N SER A 87 7.27 6.96 -15.72
CA SER A 87 6.69 6.20 -14.63
C SER A 87 7.73 5.84 -13.57
N ASN A 88 8.98 5.60 -13.98
CA ASN A 88 10.05 5.29 -13.03
C ASN A 88 10.25 6.43 -12.03
N ASN A 89 10.24 7.66 -12.50
CA ASN A 89 10.36 8.84 -11.64
C ASN A 89 9.13 9.01 -10.74
N LEU A 90 7.95 8.77 -11.27
CA LEU A 90 6.70 8.87 -10.51
C LEU A 90 6.65 7.84 -9.38
N ILE A 91 7.14 6.63 -9.63
CA ILE A 91 7.21 5.59 -8.60
C ILE A 91 8.11 6.05 -7.45
N PHE A 92 9.25 6.60 -7.77
CA PHE A 92 10.20 7.04 -6.76
C PHE A 92 9.60 8.12 -5.88
N ASP A 93 8.98 9.12 -6.50
CA ASP A 93 8.31 10.21 -5.77
C ASP A 93 7.18 9.68 -4.89
N LEU A 94 6.38 8.76 -5.40
CA LEU A 94 5.26 8.19 -4.66
C LEU A 94 5.75 7.43 -3.42
N LEU A 95 6.80 6.62 -3.58
CA LEU A 95 7.36 5.86 -2.47
C LEU A 95 7.90 6.78 -1.38
N LEU A 96 8.62 7.83 -1.77
CA LEU A 96 9.15 8.81 -0.81
C LEU A 96 8.04 9.51 -0.06
N ASN A 97 7.04 10.01 -0.77
CA ASN A 97 5.94 10.74 -0.15
C ASN A 97 5.13 9.85 0.78
N THR A 98 4.87 8.62 0.37
CA THR A 98 4.10 7.67 1.18
C THR A 98 4.87 7.30 2.43
N SER A 99 6.17 7.08 2.30
CA SER A 99 7.03 6.73 3.43
C SER A 99 7.05 7.85 4.47
N ILE A 100 7.20 9.09 4.02
CA ILE A 100 7.22 10.26 4.90
C ILE A 100 5.87 10.40 5.62
N ARG A 101 4.76 10.27 4.90
CA ARG A 101 3.44 10.44 5.47
C ARG A 101 3.06 9.35 6.47
N SER A 102 3.50 8.12 6.21
CA SER A 102 3.17 7.01 7.12
C SER A 102 3.95 7.08 8.42
N ASN A 103 5.04 7.84 8.45
CA ASN A 103 5.86 8.01 9.64
C ASN A 103 5.49 9.24 10.48
N SER A 104 4.61 10.07 9.95
CA SER A 104 4.19 11.28 10.66
C SER A 104 2.87 11.10 11.47
#